data_261df1cd7f61f6ae1071758fdfe2cab7
#
_entry.id   261df1cd7f61f6ae1071758fdfe2cab7
#
_cell.length_a   1.000
_cell.length_b   1.000
_cell.length_c   1.000
_cell.angle_alpha   90.00
_cell.angle_beta   90.00
_cell.angle_gamma   90.00
#
_symmetry.space_group_name_H-M   'P 1'
#
loop_
_entity.id
_entity.type
_entity.pdbx_description
1 polymer ?
#
loop_
_entity_poly.entity_id
_entity_poly.type
_entity_poly.pdbx_seq_one_letter_code
_entity_poly.pdbx_strand_id
1 'polypeptide(L)'
;PLDRERLVDAVWRATWPHDRLVFGSSRLVRVADEVLAGKKVPVHANRGLAGIDGTIATATGIAVASQAAGAPGITRVLLGDLAFLHDVGALLLPPGEQEPRLQVIVGNDGGGTIFDGLEVASSAPSAHLDRVFYTPHGVRLEHLALAYGWEYQRVTTRTALDQALTSPHGGRQIIEVPLAR
;
A
#
# COMPACT_ATOMS: atom_id res chain seq x y z
N PRO A 1 -1.58 -13.71 -13.77
CA PRO A 1 -1.26 -13.36 -12.40
C PRO A 1 -0.82 -11.90 -12.30
N LEU A 2 -1.12 -11.23 -11.19
CA LEU A 2 -0.59 -9.90 -10.88
C LEU A 2 0.86 -10.05 -10.42
N ASP A 3 1.71 -9.16 -10.90
CA ASP A 3 3.07 -8.93 -10.44
C ASP A 3 3.19 -7.48 -9.95
N ARG A 4 4.36 -7.09 -9.47
CA ARG A 4 4.61 -5.76 -8.91
C ARG A 4 4.43 -4.64 -9.93
N GLU A 5 4.91 -4.84 -11.15
CA GLU A 5 4.79 -3.86 -12.24
C GLU A 5 3.33 -3.62 -12.62
N ARG A 6 2.54 -4.70 -12.77
CA ARG A 6 1.12 -4.61 -13.08
C ARG A 6 0.31 -3.99 -11.95
N LEU A 7 0.67 -4.26 -10.69
CA LEU A 7 0.06 -3.61 -9.54
C LEU A 7 0.31 -2.10 -9.56
N VAL A 8 1.56 -1.70 -9.70
CA VAL A 8 1.98 -0.29 -9.73
C VAL A 8 1.33 0.45 -10.90
N ASP A 9 1.34 -0.15 -12.10
CA ASP A 9 0.70 0.41 -13.31
C ASP A 9 -0.81 0.58 -13.11
N ALA A 10 -1.50 -0.41 -12.53
CA ALA A 10 -2.94 -0.32 -12.27
C ALA A 10 -3.28 0.85 -11.34
N VAL A 11 -2.57 0.97 -10.21
CA VAL A 11 -2.78 2.05 -9.25
C VAL A 11 -2.48 3.40 -9.89
N TRP A 12 -1.40 3.50 -10.68
CA TRP A 12 -1.03 4.73 -11.37
C TRP A 12 -2.09 5.16 -12.36
N ARG A 13 -2.58 4.26 -13.19
CA ARG A 13 -3.63 4.55 -14.18
C ARG A 13 -4.94 4.99 -13.53
N ALA A 14 -5.32 4.34 -12.43
CA ALA A 14 -6.54 4.64 -11.68
C ALA A 14 -6.47 5.94 -10.88
N THR A 15 -5.27 6.52 -10.68
CA THR A 15 -5.10 7.77 -9.93
C THR A 15 -5.27 8.96 -10.87
N TRP A 16 -6.31 9.75 -10.68
CA TRP A 16 -6.64 10.93 -11.49
C TRP A 16 -6.01 12.21 -10.90
N PRO A 17 -5.94 13.31 -11.66
CA PRO A 17 -5.35 14.57 -11.17
C PRO A 17 -5.99 15.15 -9.91
N HIS A 18 -7.22 14.76 -9.61
CA HIS A 18 -7.94 15.17 -8.40
C HIS A 18 -7.79 14.18 -7.23
N ASP A 19 -7.14 13.03 -7.45
CA ASP A 19 -6.78 12.07 -6.40
C ASP A 19 -5.41 12.41 -5.80
N ARG A 20 -5.03 11.70 -4.75
CA ARG A 20 -3.70 11.75 -4.12
C ARG A 20 -3.17 10.33 -4.05
N LEU A 21 -1.90 10.16 -4.35
CA LEU A 21 -1.20 8.90 -4.22
C LEU A 21 -0.08 9.02 -3.20
N VAL A 22 -0.06 8.11 -2.24
CA VAL A 22 1.00 7.99 -1.25
C VAL A 22 1.77 6.70 -1.51
N PHE A 23 3.07 6.79 -1.68
CA PHE A 23 3.92 5.61 -1.77
C PHE A 23 4.55 5.29 -0.42
N GLY A 24 4.39 4.06 0.02
CA GLY A 24 5.19 3.51 1.10
C GLY A 24 6.63 3.27 0.67
N SER A 25 7.56 3.41 1.61
CA SER A 25 8.95 3.04 1.39
C SER A 25 9.09 1.54 1.05
N SER A 26 10.21 1.12 0.55
CA SER A 26 10.61 -0.23 0.20
C SER A 26 10.51 -0.54 -1.32
N ARG A 27 10.08 -1.75 -1.72
CA ARG A 27 10.22 -2.28 -3.09
C ARG A 27 9.29 -1.60 -4.10
N LEU A 28 8.00 -1.42 -3.74
CA LEU A 28 6.99 -0.95 -4.69
C LEU A 28 7.24 0.47 -5.23
N VAL A 29 7.75 1.38 -4.41
CA VAL A 29 8.10 2.72 -4.89
C VAL A 29 9.28 2.71 -5.87
N ARG A 30 10.19 1.75 -5.73
CA ARG A 30 11.31 1.57 -6.68
C ARG A 30 10.82 1.03 -8.02
N VAL A 31 9.94 0.03 -7.99
CA VAL A 31 9.27 -0.45 -9.21
C VAL A 31 8.51 0.69 -9.89
N ALA A 32 7.83 1.54 -9.12
CA ALA A 32 7.14 2.71 -9.67
C ALA A 32 8.10 3.66 -10.39
N ASP A 33 9.26 3.94 -9.80
CA ASP A 33 10.30 4.81 -10.39
C ASP A 33 10.86 4.25 -11.70
N GLU A 34 10.97 2.92 -11.80
CA GLU A 34 11.51 2.24 -12.97
C GLU A 34 10.52 2.17 -14.14
N VAL A 35 9.22 1.95 -13.87
CA VAL A 35 8.26 1.57 -14.92
C VAL A 35 7.22 2.65 -15.26
N LEU A 36 7.00 3.64 -14.40
CA LEU A 36 5.92 4.59 -14.60
C LEU A 36 6.33 5.79 -15.45
N ALA A 37 5.53 6.11 -16.42
CA ALA A 37 5.64 7.37 -17.15
C ALA A 37 5.16 8.56 -16.29
N GLY A 38 5.71 9.76 -16.56
CA GLY A 38 5.30 10.97 -15.87
C GLY A 38 3.81 11.27 -16.04
N LYS A 39 3.15 11.71 -14.96
CA LYS A 39 1.74 12.09 -14.92
C LYS A 39 1.53 13.23 -13.94
N LYS A 40 0.65 14.16 -14.28
CA LYS A 40 0.35 15.31 -13.40
C LYS A 40 -0.67 14.90 -12.34
N VAL A 41 -0.20 14.25 -11.27
CA VAL A 41 -1.00 13.86 -10.09
C VAL A 41 -0.24 14.24 -8.82
N PRO A 42 -0.93 14.59 -7.71
CA PRO A 42 -0.29 14.77 -6.42
C PRO A 42 0.26 13.44 -5.90
N VAL A 43 1.57 13.36 -5.70
CA VAL A 43 2.25 12.19 -5.15
C VAL A 43 2.96 12.58 -3.87
N HIS A 44 2.82 11.76 -2.84
CA HIS A 44 3.41 11.94 -1.54
C HIS A 44 4.20 10.69 -1.14
N ALA A 45 5.22 10.86 -0.33
CA ALA A 45 5.97 9.77 0.29
C ALA A 45 6.60 10.26 1.59
N ASN A 46 6.65 9.40 2.61
CA ASN A 46 7.44 9.66 3.78
C ASN A 46 8.92 9.51 3.41
N ARG A 47 9.63 10.65 3.34
CA ARG A 47 11.07 10.70 3.06
C ARG A 47 11.80 11.20 4.29
N GLY A 48 13.06 10.87 4.40
CA GLY A 48 13.92 11.17 5.55
C GLY A 48 14.71 9.92 5.87
N LEU A 49 14.34 9.18 6.88
CA LEU A 49 15.06 7.97 7.30
C LEU A 49 14.64 6.70 6.52
N ALA A 50 13.75 6.82 5.55
CA ALA A 50 13.24 5.72 4.72
C ALA A 50 12.62 4.56 5.54
N GLY A 51 12.02 4.87 6.69
CA GLY A 51 11.26 3.91 7.50
C GLY A 51 10.02 3.40 6.77
N ILE A 52 9.52 2.24 7.20
CA ILE A 52 8.28 1.64 6.68
C ILE A 52 7.08 1.88 7.59
N ASP A 53 7.28 2.63 8.66
CA ASP A 53 6.29 3.07 9.63
C ASP A 53 5.61 4.39 9.19
N GLY A 54 4.46 4.70 9.79
CA GLY A 54 3.76 5.98 9.64
C GLY A 54 3.13 6.28 8.28
N THR A 55 3.17 5.37 7.31
CA THR A 55 2.67 5.63 5.95
C THR A 55 1.14 5.71 5.91
N ILE A 56 0.44 4.82 6.63
CA ILE A 56 -1.03 4.82 6.70
C ILE A 56 -1.50 6.05 7.47
N ALA A 57 -0.85 6.38 8.59
CA ALA A 57 -1.15 7.59 9.37
C ALA A 57 -1.02 8.86 8.52
N THR A 58 0.07 8.96 7.74
CA THR A 58 0.28 10.09 6.80
C THR A 58 -0.82 10.13 5.74
N ALA A 59 -1.16 8.99 5.12
CA ALA A 59 -2.22 8.92 4.10
C ALA A 59 -3.59 9.30 4.67
N THR A 60 -3.89 8.91 5.91
CA THR A 60 -5.09 9.30 6.63
C THR A 60 -5.14 10.82 6.83
N GLY A 61 -4.06 11.42 7.30
CA GLY A 61 -3.96 12.87 7.45
C GLY A 61 -4.16 13.63 6.14
N ILE A 62 -3.56 13.15 5.03
CA ILE A 62 -3.74 13.72 3.69
C ILE A 62 -5.21 13.61 3.25
N ALA A 63 -5.85 12.45 3.47
CA ALA A 63 -7.24 12.24 3.11
C ALA A 63 -8.18 13.19 3.86
N VAL A 64 -8.06 13.26 5.17
CA VAL A 64 -8.88 14.12 6.03
C VAL A 64 -8.66 15.61 5.69
N ALA A 65 -7.42 16.05 5.57
CA ALA A 65 -7.11 17.44 5.22
C ALA A 65 -7.68 17.83 3.85
N SER A 66 -7.58 16.93 2.86
CA SER A 66 -8.12 17.15 1.53
C SER A 66 -9.66 17.23 1.54
N GLN A 67 -10.32 16.37 2.32
CA GLN A 67 -11.76 16.39 2.47
C GLN A 67 -12.24 17.67 3.18
N ALA A 68 -11.55 18.09 4.25
CA ALA A 68 -11.85 19.34 4.96
C ALA A 68 -11.69 20.57 4.07
N ALA A 69 -10.76 20.53 3.11
CA ALA A 69 -10.60 21.57 2.09
C ALA A 69 -11.63 21.48 0.93
N GLY A 70 -12.58 20.54 0.99
CA GLY A 70 -13.56 20.33 -0.07
C GLY A 70 -12.98 19.77 -1.38
N ALA A 71 -11.75 19.24 -1.36
CA ALA A 71 -11.14 18.70 -2.55
C ALA A 71 -11.83 17.40 -3.00
N PRO A 72 -12.13 17.25 -4.30
CA PRO A 72 -12.69 16.01 -4.84
C PRO A 72 -11.66 14.90 -4.87
N GLY A 73 -12.12 13.68 -5.21
CA GLY A 73 -11.28 12.51 -5.36
C GLY A 73 -11.01 11.78 -4.05
N ILE A 74 -10.15 10.78 -4.14
CA ILE A 74 -9.78 9.94 -3.01
C ILE A 74 -8.27 9.97 -2.77
N THR A 75 -7.84 9.52 -1.60
CA THR A 75 -6.44 9.25 -1.32
C THR A 75 -6.20 7.75 -1.45
N ARG A 76 -5.14 7.38 -2.17
CA ARG A 76 -4.65 6.00 -2.26
C ARG A 76 -3.29 5.91 -1.61
N VAL A 77 -3.03 4.83 -0.89
CA VAL A 77 -1.69 4.50 -0.44
C VAL A 77 -1.31 3.13 -0.98
N LEU A 78 -0.14 3.05 -1.60
CA LEU A 78 0.44 1.80 -2.10
C LEU A 78 1.67 1.44 -1.28
N LEU A 79 1.62 0.30 -0.61
CA LEU A 79 2.69 -0.16 0.27
C LEU A 79 2.79 -1.69 0.29
N GLY A 80 3.90 -2.21 0.82
CA GLY A 80 4.08 -3.64 1.08
C GLY A 80 3.41 -4.10 2.37
N ASP A 81 3.34 -5.41 2.54
CA ASP A 81 2.76 -6.07 3.71
C ASP A 81 3.47 -5.72 5.02
N LEU A 82 4.81 -5.73 5.06
CA LEU A 82 5.55 -5.36 6.27
C LEU A 82 5.34 -3.88 6.63
N ALA A 83 5.29 -2.98 5.65
CA ALA A 83 4.98 -1.58 5.90
C ALA A 83 3.56 -1.39 6.44
N PHE A 84 2.60 -2.16 5.93
CA PHE A 84 1.23 -2.20 6.46
C PHE A 84 1.21 -2.67 7.92
N LEU A 85 1.90 -3.77 8.23
CA LEU A 85 1.95 -4.32 9.59
C LEU A 85 2.67 -3.40 10.60
N HIS A 86 3.70 -2.68 10.15
CA HIS A 86 4.40 -1.70 10.99
C HIS A 86 3.54 -0.50 11.38
N ASP A 87 2.53 -0.19 10.59
CA ASP A 87 1.64 0.97 10.82
C ASP A 87 0.17 0.55 11.05
N VAL A 88 -0.06 -0.70 11.42
CA VAL A 88 -1.42 -1.24 11.58
C VAL A 88 -2.26 -0.49 12.61
N GLY A 89 -1.63 0.09 13.64
CA GLY A 89 -2.32 0.91 14.63
C GLY A 89 -2.96 2.17 14.04
N ALA A 90 -2.47 2.65 12.90
CA ALA A 90 -3.06 3.80 12.20
C ALA A 90 -4.39 3.49 11.50
N LEU A 91 -4.81 2.24 11.48
CA LEU A 91 -6.16 1.85 11.03
C LEU A 91 -7.25 2.26 12.04
N LEU A 92 -6.87 2.56 13.28
CA LEU A 92 -7.82 3.02 14.30
C LEU A 92 -8.34 4.41 13.94
N LEU A 93 -9.67 4.51 13.80
CA LEU A 93 -10.34 5.79 13.70
C LEU A 93 -11.09 6.06 15.01
N PRO A 94 -10.71 7.09 15.78
CA PRO A 94 -11.41 7.43 17.02
C PRO A 94 -12.87 7.79 16.76
N PRO A 95 -13.78 7.52 17.69
CA PRO A 95 -15.16 7.96 17.60
C PRO A 95 -15.28 9.49 17.44
N GLY A 96 -16.09 9.92 16.49
CA GLY A 96 -16.31 11.35 16.21
C GLY A 96 -15.36 11.97 15.19
N GLU A 97 -14.31 11.26 14.79
CA GLU A 97 -13.44 11.72 13.71
C GLU A 97 -14.08 11.52 12.34
N GLN A 98 -13.73 12.40 11.41
CA GLN A 98 -14.20 12.31 10.02
C GLN A 98 -13.63 11.05 9.35
N GLU A 99 -14.50 10.25 8.77
CA GLU A 99 -14.08 9.07 8.02
C GLU A 99 -13.31 9.47 6.74
N PRO A 100 -12.05 9.02 6.58
CA PRO A 100 -11.27 9.34 5.40
C PRO A 100 -11.72 8.52 4.18
N ARG A 101 -11.80 9.16 3.01
CA ARG A 101 -11.90 8.46 1.72
C ARG A 101 -10.52 7.95 1.34
N LEU A 102 -10.20 6.75 1.81
CA LEU A 102 -8.85 6.18 1.74
C LEU A 102 -8.88 4.73 1.27
N GLN A 103 -8.15 4.44 0.19
CA GLN A 103 -7.83 3.08 -0.23
C GLN A 103 -6.39 2.73 0.17
N VAL A 104 -6.24 1.71 1.00
CA VAL A 104 -4.94 1.13 1.37
C VAL A 104 -4.70 -0.09 0.48
N ILE A 105 -3.79 0.02 -0.49
CA ILE A 105 -3.47 -1.03 -1.44
C ILE A 105 -2.19 -1.71 -0.98
N VAL A 106 -2.29 -2.98 -0.60
CA VAL A 106 -1.19 -3.76 -0.05
C VAL A 106 -0.71 -4.80 -1.04
N GLY A 107 0.50 -4.62 -1.58
CA GLY A 107 1.21 -5.69 -2.30
C GLY A 107 1.79 -6.67 -1.28
N ASN A 108 1.15 -7.83 -1.14
CA ASN A 108 1.52 -8.83 -0.16
C ASN A 108 2.33 -9.95 -0.81
N ASP A 109 3.64 -9.92 -0.63
CA ASP A 109 4.58 -10.97 -1.08
C ASP A 109 5.15 -11.80 0.07
N GLY A 110 4.60 -11.63 1.28
CA GLY A 110 4.89 -12.44 2.45
C GLY A 110 6.19 -12.10 3.14
N GLY A 111 6.70 -10.87 3.01
CA GLY A 111 7.88 -10.43 3.75
C GLY A 111 8.74 -9.37 3.09
N GLY A 112 10.00 -9.27 3.52
CA GLY A 112 10.94 -8.22 3.11
C GLY A 112 11.66 -8.49 1.79
N THR A 113 10.96 -8.71 0.70
CA THR A 113 11.54 -9.08 -0.61
C THR A 113 12.40 -8.00 -1.27
N ILE A 114 12.44 -6.80 -0.73
CA ILE A 114 13.38 -5.76 -1.18
C ILE A 114 14.83 -6.23 -1.09
N PHE A 115 15.13 -7.15 -0.21
CA PHE A 115 16.48 -7.65 0.02
C PHE A 115 16.97 -8.65 -1.05
N ASP A 116 16.08 -9.11 -1.97
CA ASP A 116 16.45 -9.97 -3.11
C ASP A 116 17.55 -9.36 -3.99
N GLY A 117 17.60 -8.03 -4.08
CA GLY A 117 18.61 -7.30 -4.83
C GLY A 117 19.96 -7.14 -4.15
N LEU A 118 20.13 -7.64 -2.92
CA LEU A 118 21.40 -7.54 -2.20
C LEU A 118 22.31 -8.75 -2.48
N GLU A 119 23.61 -8.53 -2.47
CA GLU A 119 24.62 -9.59 -2.64
C GLU A 119 24.42 -10.75 -1.65
N VAL A 120 24.03 -10.44 -0.42
CA VAL A 120 23.76 -11.43 0.62
C VAL A 120 22.63 -12.42 0.24
N ALA A 121 21.69 -12.00 -0.62
CA ALA A 121 20.61 -12.87 -1.08
C ALA A 121 21.12 -14.08 -1.91
N SER A 122 22.25 -13.92 -2.60
CA SER A 122 22.87 -14.98 -3.39
C SER A 122 23.91 -15.80 -2.63
N SER A 123 24.41 -15.31 -1.50
CA SER A 123 25.53 -15.92 -0.77
C SER A 123 25.16 -16.56 0.57
N ALA A 124 24.08 -16.10 1.21
CA ALA A 124 23.66 -16.60 2.51
C ALA A 124 22.68 -17.78 2.40
N PRO A 125 22.69 -18.72 3.36
CA PRO A 125 21.67 -19.76 3.45
C PRO A 125 20.26 -19.19 3.55
N SER A 126 19.29 -19.78 2.85
CA SER A 126 17.90 -19.32 2.79
C SER A 126 17.25 -19.17 4.17
N ALA A 127 17.53 -20.10 5.10
CA ALA A 127 17.00 -20.00 6.47
C ALA A 127 17.49 -18.76 7.23
N HIS A 128 18.71 -18.29 6.96
CA HIS A 128 19.21 -17.06 7.56
C HIS A 128 18.58 -15.82 6.91
N LEU A 129 18.40 -15.84 5.58
CA LEU A 129 17.70 -14.79 4.85
C LEU A 129 16.26 -14.66 5.35
N ASP A 130 15.54 -15.76 5.48
CA ASP A 130 14.17 -15.77 6.01
C ASP A 130 14.09 -15.17 7.40
N ARG A 131 15.00 -15.56 8.29
CA ARG A 131 14.97 -15.10 9.68
C ARG A 131 15.33 -13.64 9.85
N VAL A 132 16.30 -13.12 9.08
CA VAL A 132 16.93 -11.82 9.35
C VAL A 132 16.42 -10.72 8.41
N PHE A 133 16.16 -11.08 7.15
CA PHE A 133 15.81 -10.12 6.10
C PHE A 133 14.34 -10.22 5.68
N TYR A 134 13.91 -11.41 5.29
CA TYR A 134 12.55 -11.56 4.74
C TYR A 134 11.47 -11.54 5.81
N THR A 135 11.79 -12.02 7.03
CA THR A 135 10.84 -12.04 8.15
C THR A 135 9.43 -12.46 7.72
N PRO A 136 9.27 -13.65 7.09
CA PRO A 136 8.00 -14.09 6.54
C PRO A 136 6.93 -14.18 7.63
N HIS A 137 5.71 -13.85 7.26
CA HIS A 137 4.58 -13.86 8.20
C HIS A 137 3.35 -14.57 7.62
N GLY A 138 2.49 -15.05 8.51
CA GLY A 138 1.19 -15.64 8.17
C GLY A 138 0.00 -14.77 8.59
N VAL A 139 0.20 -13.47 8.72
CA VAL A 139 -0.86 -12.56 9.17
C VAL A 139 -1.94 -12.45 8.10
N ARG A 140 -3.19 -12.59 8.52
CA ARG A 140 -4.36 -12.41 7.65
C ARG A 140 -4.84 -10.98 7.74
N LEU A 141 -4.60 -10.20 6.68
CA LEU A 141 -4.95 -8.79 6.62
C LEU A 141 -6.46 -8.56 6.71
N GLU A 142 -7.26 -9.51 6.22
CA GLU A 142 -8.72 -9.52 6.36
C GLU A 142 -9.17 -9.40 7.82
N HIS A 143 -8.53 -10.14 8.73
CA HIS A 143 -8.86 -10.09 10.15
C HIS A 143 -8.49 -8.75 10.79
N LEU A 144 -7.41 -8.13 10.35
CA LEU A 144 -7.03 -6.79 10.78
C LEU A 144 -8.02 -5.76 10.27
N ALA A 145 -8.37 -5.81 8.99
CA ALA A 145 -9.38 -4.93 8.42
C ALA A 145 -10.71 -5.00 9.20
N LEU A 146 -11.19 -6.21 9.45
CA LEU A 146 -12.42 -6.44 10.21
C LEU A 146 -12.32 -5.89 11.65
N ALA A 147 -11.20 -6.14 12.34
CA ALA A 147 -11.00 -5.68 13.72
C ALA A 147 -11.02 -4.15 13.86
N TYR A 148 -10.56 -3.43 12.83
CA TYR A 148 -10.55 -1.96 12.80
C TYR A 148 -11.75 -1.34 12.05
N GLY A 149 -12.70 -2.18 11.58
CA GLY A 149 -13.90 -1.69 10.88
C GLY A 149 -13.63 -1.15 9.47
N TRP A 150 -12.63 -1.68 8.77
CA TRP A 150 -12.33 -1.35 7.37
C TRP A 150 -12.99 -2.34 6.43
N GLU A 151 -13.44 -1.88 5.28
CA GLU A 151 -13.79 -2.77 4.18
C GLU A 151 -12.53 -3.48 3.65
N TYR A 152 -12.68 -4.74 3.28
CA TYR A 152 -11.56 -5.54 2.79
C TYR A 152 -11.91 -6.24 1.49
N GLN A 153 -10.96 -6.23 0.56
CA GLN A 153 -11.05 -6.99 -0.67
C GLN A 153 -9.69 -7.59 -1.03
N ARG A 154 -9.68 -8.90 -1.28
CA ARG A 154 -8.50 -9.59 -1.81
C ARG A 154 -8.67 -9.78 -3.30
N VAL A 155 -7.72 -9.27 -4.11
CA VAL A 155 -7.77 -9.30 -5.56
C VAL A 155 -6.55 -10.04 -6.13
N THR A 156 -6.81 -10.96 -7.08
CA THR A 156 -5.77 -11.82 -7.66
C THR A 156 -5.64 -11.67 -9.18
N THR A 157 -6.53 -10.89 -9.80
CA THR A 157 -6.55 -10.64 -11.24
C THR A 157 -6.52 -9.16 -11.56
N ARG A 158 -5.99 -8.81 -12.74
CA ARG A 158 -5.96 -7.41 -13.19
C ARG A 158 -7.37 -6.81 -13.26
N THR A 159 -8.33 -7.54 -13.79
CA THR A 159 -9.71 -7.06 -13.91
C THR A 159 -10.34 -6.75 -12.55
N ALA A 160 -10.15 -7.65 -11.57
CA ALA A 160 -10.66 -7.41 -10.22
C ALA A 160 -9.98 -6.20 -9.55
N LEU A 161 -8.66 -6.01 -9.79
CA LEU A 161 -7.93 -4.86 -9.30
C LEU A 161 -8.44 -3.56 -9.93
N ASP A 162 -8.60 -3.53 -11.26
CA ASP A 162 -9.11 -2.35 -11.96
C ASP A 162 -10.53 -2.00 -11.50
N GLN A 163 -11.40 -2.98 -11.24
CA GLN A 163 -12.72 -2.77 -10.66
C GLN A 163 -12.65 -2.17 -9.24
N ALA A 164 -11.83 -2.75 -8.36
CA ALA A 164 -11.69 -2.26 -6.99
C ALA A 164 -11.16 -0.82 -6.96
N LEU A 165 -10.25 -0.46 -7.87
CA LEU A 165 -9.67 0.87 -7.95
C LEU A 165 -10.61 1.92 -8.56
N THR A 166 -11.49 1.53 -9.50
CA THR A 166 -12.39 2.44 -10.22
C THR A 166 -13.78 2.56 -9.62
N SER A 167 -14.14 1.64 -8.72
CA SER A 167 -15.41 1.67 -7.98
C SER A 167 -15.14 1.79 -6.47
N PRO A 168 -14.47 2.85 -6.02
CA PRO A 168 -14.12 3.00 -4.62
C PRO A 168 -15.38 3.18 -3.77
N HIS A 169 -15.43 2.49 -2.66
CA HIS A 169 -16.42 2.75 -1.63
C HIS A 169 -16.20 4.13 -1.02
N GLY A 170 -17.24 4.72 -0.48
CA GLY A 170 -17.18 6.10 0.03
C GLY A 170 -16.34 6.30 1.30
N GLY A 171 -15.76 5.25 1.87
CA GLY A 171 -15.07 5.24 3.15
C GLY A 171 -13.65 4.66 3.08
N ARG A 172 -13.35 3.80 4.06
CA ARG A 172 -12.03 3.19 4.28
C ARG A 172 -12.00 1.78 3.71
N GLN A 173 -11.07 1.50 2.81
CA GLN A 173 -10.93 0.20 2.16
C GLN A 173 -9.49 -0.29 2.16
N ILE A 174 -9.30 -1.57 2.43
CA ILE A 174 -8.04 -2.29 2.25
C ILE A 174 -8.18 -3.21 1.05
N ILE A 175 -7.29 -3.07 0.08
CA ILE A 175 -7.19 -3.94 -1.10
C ILE A 175 -5.89 -4.73 -0.99
N GLU A 176 -5.99 -6.02 -0.72
CA GLU A 176 -4.84 -6.91 -0.69
C GLU A 176 -4.60 -7.54 -2.05
N VAL A 177 -3.39 -7.40 -2.56
CA VAL A 177 -2.92 -7.99 -3.81
C VAL A 177 -1.81 -8.99 -3.50
N PRO A 178 -2.09 -10.30 -3.49
CA PRO A 178 -1.06 -11.31 -3.34
C PRO A 178 -0.08 -11.26 -4.51
N LEU A 179 1.19 -11.23 -4.19
CA LEU A 179 2.30 -11.21 -5.14
C LEU A 179 3.19 -12.43 -4.95
N ALA A 180 3.87 -12.83 -6.00
CA ALA A 180 4.93 -13.82 -5.88
C ALA A 180 6.12 -13.21 -5.11
N ARG A 181 6.73 -14.04 -4.29
CA ARG A 181 7.98 -13.75 -3.59
C ARG A 181 9.14 -13.66 -4.57
#